data_ecabb9a19cc6c2392f14c50968a53dba
#
_entry.id   ecabb9a19cc6c2392f14c50968a53dba
#
_cell.length_a   1.000
_cell.length_b   1.000
_cell.length_c   1.000
_cell.angle_alpha   90.00
_cell.angle_beta   90.00
_cell.angle_gamma   90.00
#
_symmetry.space_group_name_H-M   'P 1'
#
loop_
_entity.id
_entity.type
_entity.pdbx_description
1 polymer ?
#
loop_
_entity_poly.entity_id
_entity_poly.type
_entity_poly.pdbx_seq_one_letter_code
_entity_poly.pdbx_strand_id
1 'polypeptide(L)'
;MNRTRRTIVLAIVAALLAAPAAAPAAEIRLARQFSMGYLQFNVMEHQQLIEKHARALGLPDVKVSWVTFNGPAAVNEALLSGSVDVAAGGTPGLLVLWARTKGTPLEVRGISAMSSQPFLLNTRKEAIKTVADFSDSDRIAVPAVKVSIQAIALQMAAAKAFGPANATKLDSLTVSMSPPDATIALLSGAGEVDAAFSVPPFQQQQLEKPGIHTVLNSYDVMDGPHSFTVAWTSARFREQNPVLYRALLAAMTEATETVNRDRRAAAALWIADSQSKLALDFVDKVVSGPQVRWTMVPENTMKFARFMQTTGMLKSAPASWQDYFFPEVHALGGG
;
A
#
# COMPACT_ATOMS: atom_id res chain seq x y z
N MET A 1 -72.91 -9.92 -1.37
CA MET A 1 -71.55 -9.34 -1.51
C MET A 1 -70.78 -10.34 -2.36
N ASN A 2 -70.54 -9.98 -3.62
CA ASN A 2 -70.17 -10.89 -4.71
C ASN A 2 -68.82 -11.59 -4.55
N ARG A 3 -68.79 -12.90 -4.75
CA ARG A 3 -67.57 -13.76 -4.78
C ARG A 3 -66.49 -13.20 -5.69
N THR A 4 -66.83 -12.52 -6.77
CA THR A 4 -65.90 -11.88 -7.71
C THR A 4 -65.11 -10.71 -7.11
N ARG A 5 -65.68 -9.93 -6.18
CA ARG A 5 -64.94 -8.85 -5.50
C ARG A 5 -63.88 -9.36 -4.49
N ARG A 6 -64.12 -10.53 -3.86
CA ARG A 6 -63.13 -11.16 -2.95
C ARG A 6 -61.94 -11.74 -3.71
N THR A 7 -62.13 -12.26 -4.90
CA THR A 7 -61.04 -12.84 -5.72
C THR A 7 -60.10 -11.75 -6.27
N ILE A 8 -60.65 -10.59 -6.67
CA ILE A 8 -59.87 -9.46 -7.17
C ILE A 8 -59.01 -8.80 -6.05
N VAL A 9 -59.55 -8.69 -4.84
CA VAL A 9 -58.79 -8.13 -3.70
C VAL A 9 -57.66 -9.05 -3.27
N LEU A 10 -57.83 -10.38 -3.30
CA LEU A 10 -56.75 -11.33 -3.01
C LEU A 10 -55.66 -11.35 -4.09
N ALA A 11 -56.00 -11.13 -5.36
CA ALA A 11 -55.01 -11.06 -6.43
C ALA A 11 -54.15 -9.79 -6.39
N ILE A 12 -54.75 -8.65 -5.95
CA ILE A 12 -54.00 -7.38 -5.79
C ILE A 12 -53.06 -7.43 -4.57
N VAL A 13 -53.46 -8.07 -3.46
CA VAL A 13 -52.61 -8.25 -2.29
C VAL A 13 -51.45 -9.21 -2.58
N ALA A 14 -51.65 -10.26 -3.37
CA ALA A 14 -50.56 -11.16 -3.76
C ALA A 14 -49.54 -10.52 -4.74
N ALA A 15 -49.99 -9.57 -5.58
CA ALA A 15 -49.09 -8.84 -6.49
C ALA A 15 -48.23 -7.78 -5.76
N LEU A 16 -48.70 -7.25 -4.63
CA LEU A 16 -47.95 -6.29 -3.82
C LEU A 16 -46.84 -6.93 -2.92
N LEU A 17 -46.89 -8.26 -2.72
CA LEU A 17 -45.90 -8.99 -1.94
C LEU A 17 -44.70 -9.52 -2.77
N ALA A 18 -44.73 -9.34 -4.08
CA ALA A 18 -43.66 -9.76 -5.00
C ALA A 18 -42.73 -8.61 -5.44
N ALA A 19 -42.63 -7.54 -4.64
CA ALA A 19 -41.53 -6.57 -4.86
C ALA A 19 -40.21 -7.31 -4.63
N PRO A 20 -39.31 -7.39 -5.62
CA PRO A 20 -38.00 -7.97 -5.38
C PRO A 20 -37.37 -7.19 -4.27
N ALA A 21 -37.05 -7.86 -3.18
CA ALA A 21 -36.21 -7.27 -2.13
C ALA A 21 -34.92 -6.82 -2.85
N ALA A 22 -34.66 -5.52 -2.89
CA ALA A 22 -33.41 -5.00 -3.43
C ALA A 22 -32.28 -5.72 -2.69
N ALA A 23 -31.48 -6.49 -3.42
CA ALA A 23 -30.30 -7.11 -2.84
C ALA A 23 -29.46 -5.96 -2.23
N PRO A 24 -28.92 -6.14 -1.02
CA PRO A 24 -28.07 -5.12 -0.44
C PRO A 24 -26.94 -4.80 -1.42
N ALA A 25 -26.64 -3.52 -1.62
CA ALA A 25 -25.56 -3.07 -2.48
C ALA A 25 -24.27 -3.77 -2.06
N ALA A 26 -23.52 -4.31 -3.02
CA ALA A 26 -22.22 -4.88 -2.74
C ALA A 26 -21.30 -3.78 -2.19
N GLU A 27 -20.53 -4.08 -1.17
CA GLU A 27 -19.63 -3.10 -0.54
C GLU A 27 -18.18 -3.57 -0.64
N ILE A 28 -17.27 -2.62 -0.87
CA ILE A 28 -15.83 -2.84 -0.80
C ILE A 28 -15.16 -1.66 -0.10
N ARG A 29 -14.34 -1.96 0.89
CA ARG A 29 -13.61 -1.00 1.72
C ARG A 29 -12.13 -1.17 1.51
N LEU A 30 -11.44 -0.11 1.09
CA LEU A 30 -10.03 -0.14 0.76
C LEU A 30 -9.22 0.71 1.73
N ALA A 31 -8.08 0.17 2.15
CA ALA A 31 -7.13 0.84 3.04
C ALA A 31 -5.85 1.23 2.32
N ARG A 32 -5.41 2.47 2.53
CA ARG A 32 -4.11 3.00 2.09
C ARG A 32 -3.39 3.71 3.24
N GLN A 33 -2.15 4.14 3.01
CA GLN A 33 -1.36 4.94 3.94
C GLN A 33 -0.92 6.25 3.27
N PHE A 34 -0.22 7.12 4.00
CA PHE A 34 0.30 8.38 3.45
C PHE A 34 1.50 8.13 2.54
N SER A 35 1.30 8.20 1.24
CA SER A 35 2.35 8.17 0.22
C SER A 35 1.76 8.37 -1.18
N MET A 36 2.55 8.91 -2.10
CA MET A 36 2.23 8.86 -3.53
C MET A 36 2.30 7.44 -4.11
N GLY A 37 2.89 6.48 -3.40
CA GLY A 37 2.89 5.07 -3.83
C GLY A 37 1.51 4.44 -4.00
N TYR A 38 0.44 5.12 -3.56
CA TYR A 38 -0.96 4.72 -3.72
C TYR A 38 -1.68 5.47 -4.84
N LEU A 39 -0.97 6.10 -5.77
CA LEU A 39 -1.54 6.96 -6.81
C LEU A 39 -2.63 6.24 -7.64
N GLN A 40 -2.48 4.94 -7.93
CA GLN A 40 -3.55 4.19 -8.61
C GLN A 40 -4.85 4.19 -7.79
N PHE A 41 -4.78 4.07 -6.46
CA PHE A 41 -5.98 4.15 -5.61
C PHE A 41 -6.61 5.54 -5.66
N ASN A 42 -5.82 6.61 -5.73
CA ASN A 42 -6.35 7.96 -5.91
C ASN A 42 -7.07 8.10 -7.27
N VAL A 43 -6.49 7.54 -8.35
CA VAL A 43 -7.13 7.51 -9.67
C VAL A 43 -8.42 6.69 -9.64
N MET A 44 -8.40 5.50 -9.00
CA MET A 44 -9.59 4.64 -8.89
C MET A 44 -10.72 5.32 -8.12
N GLU A 45 -10.40 5.99 -7.01
CA GLU A 45 -11.37 6.74 -6.20
C GLU A 45 -11.97 7.91 -6.98
N HIS A 46 -11.11 8.76 -7.55
CA HIS A 46 -11.55 9.97 -8.27
C HIS A 46 -12.39 9.66 -9.51
N GLN A 47 -12.03 8.61 -10.25
CA GLN A 47 -12.71 8.21 -11.48
C GLN A 47 -13.77 7.13 -11.27
N GLN A 48 -14.02 6.69 -10.03
CA GLN A 48 -14.98 5.64 -9.68
C GLN A 48 -14.79 4.37 -10.53
N LEU A 49 -13.52 3.93 -10.67
CA LEU A 49 -13.18 2.84 -11.59
C LEU A 49 -13.71 1.49 -11.11
N ILE A 50 -13.78 1.24 -9.80
CA ILE A 50 -14.36 0.00 -9.27
C ILE A 50 -15.83 -0.08 -9.62
N GLU A 51 -16.60 1.00 -9.38
CA GLU A 51 -18.02 1.11 -9.70
C GLU A 51 -18.26 1.00 -11.22
N LYS A 52 -17.41 1.63 -12.03
CA LYS A 52 -17.43 1.55 -13.50
C LYS A 52 -17.31 0.10 -13.97
N HIS A 53 -16.26 -0.60 -13.53
CA HIS A 53 -16.02 -1.98 -13.95
C HIS A 53 -17.02 -2.96 -13.34
N ALA A 54 -17.47 -2.75 -12.11
CA ALA A 54 -18.52 -3.56 -11.49
C ALA A 54 -19.83 -3.48 -12.30
N ARG A 55 -20.24 -2.28 -12.70
CA ARG A 55 -21.41 -2.07 -13.56
C ARG A 55 -21.28 -2.78 -14.90
N ALA A 56 -20.11 -2.70 -15.53
CA ALA A 56 -19.83 -3.40 -16.79
C ALA A 56 -19.89 -4.93 -16.65
N LEU A 57 -19.63 -5.46 -15.46
CA LEU A 57 -19.70 -6.88 -15.12
C LEU A 57 -21.07 -7.31 -14.57
N GLY A 58 -22.09 -6.45 -14.64
CA GLY A 58 -23.46 -6.76 -14.20
C GLY A 58 -23.71 -6.57 -12.70
N LEU A 59 -22.86 -5.84 -11.99
CA LEU A 59 -23.01 -5.47 -10.59
C LEU A 59 -23.17 -3.92 -10.48
N PRO A 60 -24.40 -3.38 -10.70
CA PRO A 60 -24.60 -1.94 -10.89
C PRO A 60 -24.43 -1.13 -9.60
N ASP A 61 -24.80 -1.69 -8.46
CA ASP A 61 -24.86 -0.99 -7.18
C ASP A 61 -23.70 -1.47 -6.28
N VAL A 62 -22.57 -0.79 -6.36
CA VAL A 62 -21.40 -1.02 -5.52
C VAL A 62 -21.10 0.22 -4.70
N LYS A 63 -21.00 0.05 -3.39
CA LYS A 63 -20.52 1.09 -2.47
C LYS A 63 -19.03 0.89 -2.25
N VAL A 64 -18.22 1.86 -2.67
CA VAL A 64 -16.76 1.87 -2.44
C VAL A 64 -16.44 2.87 -1.35
N SER A 65 -15.60 2.48 -0.40
CA SER A 65 -15.11 3.37 0.64
C SER A 65 -13.60 3.23 0.83
N TRP A 66 -12.96 4.38 1.14
CA TRP A 66 -11.52 4.51 1.25
C TRP A 66 -11.14 4.99 2.64
N VAL A 67 -10.12 4.39 3.24
CA VAL A 67 -9.62 4.75 4.56
C VAL A 67 -8.10 4.91 4.50
N THR A 68 -7.59 6.02 5.05
CA THR A 68 -6.15 6.26 5.17
C THR A 68 -5.69 6.03 6.62
N PHE A 69 -4.68 5.18 6.78
CA PHE A 69 -4.08 4.84 8.09
C PHE A 69 -2.68 5.44 8.23
N ASN A 70 -2.28 5.69 9.47
CA ASN A 70 -0.96 6.28 9.78
C ASN A 70 0.22 5.30 9.60
N GLY A 71 -0.05 3.99 9.55
CA GLY A 71 1.02 3.00 9.41
C GLY A 71 0.53 1.57 9.16
N PRO A 72 1.47 0.64 8.86
CA PRO A 72 1.15 -0.70 8.40
C PRO A 72 0.46 -1.60 9.44
N ALA A 73 0.69 -1.40 10.73
CA ALA A 73 0.05 -2.19 11.78
C ALA A 73 -1.48 -2.01 11.75
N ALA A 74 -1.95 -0.75 11.72
CA ALA A 74 -3.37 -0.43 11.69
C ALA A 74 -4.05 -0.94 10.39
N VAL A 75 -3.37 -0.87 9.25
CA VAL A 75 -3.85 -1.44 7.97
C VAL A 75 -4.05 -2.96 8.10
N ASN A 76 -3.08 -3.65 8.67
CA ASN A 76 -3.13 -5.11 8.81
C ASN A 76 -4.22 -5.55 9.80
N GLU A 77 -4.38 -4.84 10.91
CA GLU A 77 -5.46 -5.09 11.87
C GLU A 77 -6.84 -4.83 11.28
N ALA A 78 -7.01 -3.76 10.50
CA ALA A 78 -8.26 -3.46 9.82
C ALA A 78 -8.67 -4.56 8.83
N LEU A 79 -7.72 -5.15 8.08
CA LEU A 79 -8.00 -6.29 7.20
C LEU A 79 -8.37 -7.56 7.99
N LEU A 80 -7.61 -7.88 9.05
CA LEU A 80 -7.86 -9.09 9.85
C LEU A 80 -9.17 -9.04 10.63
N SER A 81 -9.57 -7.85 11.08
CA SER A 81 -10.86 -7.63 11.75
C SER A 81 -12.04 -7.59 10.79
N GLY A 82 -11.80 -7.51 9.47
CA GLY A 82 -12.84 -7.32 8.46
C GLY A 82 -13.38 -5.89 8.42
N SER A 83 -12.70 -4.91 9.00
CA SER A 83 -13.06 -3.49 8.89
C SER A 83 -12.77 -2.93 7.50
N VAL A 84 -11.84 -3.53 6.77
CA VAL A 84 -11.58 -3.31 5.33
C VAL A 84 -11.47 -4.64 4.60
N ASP A 85 -11.71 -4.61 3.30
CA ASP A 85 -11.70 -5.79 2.43
C ASP A 85 -10.41 -5.89 1.61
N VAL A 86 -9.83 -4.74 1.30
CA VAL A 86 -8.57 -4.61 0.56
C VAL A 86 -7.64 -3.69 1.32
N ALA A 87 -6.39 -4.07 1.41
CA ALA A 87 -5.34 -3.28 2.03
C ALA A 87 -4.18 -3.06 1.06
N ALA A 88 -3.44 -1.97 1.24
CA ALA A 88 -2.21 -1.74 0.50
C ALA A 88 -1.10 -1.19 1.40
N GLY A 89 0.14 -1.56 1.07
CA GLY A 89 1.31 -1.16 1.84
C GLY A 89 2.61 -1.76 1.30
N GLY A 90 3.66 -1.72 2.11
CA GLY A 90 4.95 -2.32 1.77
C GLY A 90 4.91 -3.85 1.77
N THR A 91 5.70 -4.46 0.91
CA THR A 91 5.82 -5.93 0.78
C THR A 91 5.98 -6.68 2.11
N PRO A 92 6.76 -6.22 3.12
CA PRO A 92 6.85 -6.90 4.41
C PRO A 92 5.50 -7.05 5.13
N GLY A 93 4.59 -6.08 5.00
CA GLY A 93 3.25 -6.15 5.59
C GLY A 93 2.43 -7.30 5.01
N LEU A 94 2.45 -7.48 3.69
CA LEU A 94 1.83 -8.62 3.01
C LEU A 94 2.46 -9.94 3.48
N LEU A 95 3.79 -10.05 3.52
CA LEU A 95 4.50 -11.28 3.89
C LEU A 95 4.17 -11.74 5.32
N VAL A 96 4.08 -10.81 6.26
CA VAL A 96 3.68 -11.13 7.65
C VAL A 96 2.25 -11.65 7.70
N LEU A 97 1.31 -11.01 6.98
CA LEU A 97 -0.08 -11.47 6.94
C LEU A 97 -0.21 -12.83 6.26
N TRP A 98 0.41 -13.00 5.10
CA TRP A 98 0.43 -14.30 4.41
C TRP A 98 0.96 -15.40 5.32
N ALA A 99 2.10 -15.21 5.97
CA ALA A 99 2.68 -16.23 6.85
C ALA A 99 1.79 -16.58 8.06
N ARG A 100 1.04 -15.59 8.59
CA ARG A 100 0.10 -15.81 9.72
C ARG A 100 -1.18 -16.50 9.31
N THR A 101 -1.62 -16.30 8.07
CA THR A 101 -2.95 -16.74 7.61
C THR A 101 -2.89 -17.89 6.61
N LYS A 102 -1.69 -18.28 6.16
CA LYS A 102 -1.48 -19.39 5.21
C LYS A 102 -2.17 -20.66 5.67
N GLY A 103 -2.91 -21.29 4.76
CA GLY A 103 -3.65 -22.53 5.01
C GLY A 103 -4.91 -22.35 5.86
N THR A 104 -5.35 -21.14 6.13
CA THR A 104 -6.61 -20.84 6.80
C THR A 104 -7.64 -20.28 5.81
N PRO A 105 -8.94 -20.27 6.14
CA PRO A 105 -9.95 -19.62 5.29
C PRO A 105 -9.76 -18.12 5.12
N LEU A 106 -8.93 -17.49 5.95
CA LEU A 106 -8.59 -16.07 5.91
C LEU A 106 -7.23 -15.82 5.25
N GLU A 107 -6.67 -16.79 4.51
CA GLU A 107 -5.38 -16.64 3.87
C GLU A 107 -5.31 -15.33 3.05
N VAL A 108 -4.34 -14.48 3.41
CA VAL A 108 -4.11 -13.19 2.75
C VAL A 108 -3.08 -13.38 1.64
N ARG A 109 -3.41 -12.87 0.44
CA ARG A 109 -2.49 -12.87 -0.71
C ARG A 109 -2.52 -11.51 -1.42
N GLY A 110 -1.42 -11.21 -2.09
CA GLY A 110 -1.29 -10.04 -2.95
C GLY A 110 -2.22 -10.11 -4.15
N ILE A 111 -2.86 -8.99 -4.43
CA ILE A 111 -3.66 -8.77 -5.64
C ILE A 111 -2.71 -8.40 -6.79
N SER A 112 -1.83 -7.41 -6.55
CA SER A 112 -0.78 -6.99 -7.48
C SER A 112 0.21 -6.05 -6.76
N ALA A 113 1.35 -5.74 -7.41
CA ALA A 113 2.07 -4.52 -7.08
C ALA A 113 1.29 -3.28 -7.55
N MET A 114 1.70 -2.11 -7.09
CA MET A 114 1.16 -0.81 -7.50
C MET A 114 2.28 0.08 -8.02
N SER A 115 3.42 0.07 -7.35
CA SER A 115 4.57 0.87 -7.77
C SER A 115 5.90 0.23 -7.40
N SER A 116 6.91 0.52 -8.22
CA SER A 116 8.32 0.33 -7.88
C SER A 116 8.96 1.71 -7.85
N GLN A 117 9.42 2.13 -6.69
CA GLN A 117 10.07 3.41 -6.49
C GLN A 117 10.92 3.38 -5.21
N PRO A 118 12.04 4.09 -5.17
CA PRO A 118 12.89 4.10 -4.00
C PRO A 118 12.25 4.92 -2.87
N PHE A 119 12.53 4.52 -1.66
CA PHE A 119 12.33 5.32 -0.47
C PHE A 119 13.70 5.64 0.14
N LEU A 120 13.81 6.84 0.74
CA LEU A 120 15.08 7.45 1.09
C LEU A 120 15.20 7.67 2.59
N LEU A 121 16.35 7.33 3.16
CA LEU A 121 16.76 7.76 4.49
C LEU A 121 17.49 9.10 4.35
N ASN A 122 16.84 10.15 4.81
CA ASN A 122 17.39 11.50 4.79
C ASN A 122 17.78 11.93 6.20
N THR A 123 18.86 12.70 6.32
CA THR A 123 19.33 13.27 7.60
C THR A 123 19.65 14.75 7.49
N ARG A 124 19.56 15.46 8.62
CA ARG A 124 19.98 16.84 8.81
C ARG A 124 21.39 16.95 9.40
N LYS A 125 22.00 15.84 9.85
CA LYS A 125 23.32 15.81 10.42
C LYS A 125 24.38 15.64 9.34
N GLU A 126 25.18 16.67 9.10
CA GLU A 126 26.20 16.66 8.07
C GLU A 126 27.22 15.52 8.24
N ALA A 127 27.51 15.15 9.47
CA ALA A 127 28.48 14.09 9.78
C ALA A 127 28.01 12.68 9.39
N ILE A 128 26.70 12.46 9.22
CA ILE A 128 26.13 11.15 8.90
C ILE A 128 26.08 11.00 7.37
N LYS A 129 26.97 10.21 6.80
CA LYS A 129 27.06 9.92 5.35
C LYS A 129 26.60 8.52 4.99
N THR A 130 26.68 7.59 5.93
CA THR A 130 26.30 6.18 5.79
C THR A 130 25.51 5.72 7.03
N VAL A 131 24.89 4.56 6.96
CA VAL A 131 24.21 3.98 8.12
C VAL A 131 25.17 3.61 9.27
N ALA A 132 26.46 3.51 8.99
CA ALA A 132 27.47 3.23 9.99
C ALA A 132 27.83 4.44 10.86
N ASP A 133 27.49 5.65 10.44
CA ASP A 133 27.81 6.89 11.14
C ASP A 133 26.76 7.25 12.22
N PHE A 134 25.65 6.52 12.30
CA PHE A 134 24.65 6.72 13.35
C PHE A 134 25.18 6.27 14.71
N SER A 135 24.94 7.08 15.73
CA SER A 135 25.31 6.85 17.13
C SER A 135 24.07 6.63 18.01
N ASP A 136 24.27 6.18 19.24
CA ASP A 136 23.20 5.91 20.20
C ASP A 136 22.34 7.14 20.55
N SER A 137 22.90 8.35 20.33
CA SER A 137 22.15 9.60 20.51
C SER A 137 21.23 9.99 19.38
N ASP A 138 21.35 9.33 18.22
CA ASP A 138 20.56 9.66 17.05
C ASP A 138 19.18 9.03 17.07
N ARG A 139 18.20 9.67 16.38
CA ARG A 139 16.84 9.17 16.23
C ARG A 139 16.44 9.15 14.78
N ILE A 140 15.95 7.98 14.33
CA ILE A 140 15.53 7.70 12.95
C ILE A 140 14.03 7.47 12.93
N ALA A 141 13.26 8.37 12.33
CA ALA A 141 11.84 8.18 12.15
C ALA A 141 11.58 7.14 11.05
N VAL A 142 10.67 6.19 11.35
CA VAL A 142 10.15 5.19 10.42
C VAL A 142 8.63 5.07 10.61
N PRO A 143 7.83 4.67 9.59
CA PRO A 143 6.37 4.55 9.74
C PRO A 143 5.91 3.56 10.82
N ALA A 144 6.67 2.50 11.04
CA ALA A 144 6.51 1.58 12.16
C ALA A 144 7.83 0.86 12.43
N VAL A 145 8.25 0.89 13.69
CA VAL A 145 9.47 0.21 14.16
C VAL A 145 9.37 -1.28 13.88
N LYS A 146 10.45 -1.87 13.35
CA LYS A 146 10.64 -3.30 13.07
C LYS A 146 9.74 -3.92 11.98
N VAL A 147 8.66 -3.27 11.55
CA VAL A 147 7.68 -3.92 10.64
C VAL A 147 7.40 -3.15 9.36
N SER A 148 7.69 -1.84 9.29
CA SER A 148 7.54 -1.09 8.03
C SER A 148 8.61 -1.51 7.02
N ILE A 149 8.33 -1.34 5.73
CA ILE A 149 9.30 -1.64 4.66
C ILE A 149 10.60 -0.85 4.86
N GLN A 150 10.51 0.38 5.41
CA GLN A 150 11.66 1.21 5.75
C GLN A 150 12.49 0.60 6.89
N ALA A 151 11.83 0.12 7.95
CA ALA A 151 12.51 -0.53 9.06
C ALA A 151 13.24 -1.80 8.59
N ILE A 152 12.59 -2.61 7.73
CA ILE A 152 13.22 -3.81 7.16
C ILE A 152 14.41 -3.44 6.26
N ALA A 153 14.28 -2.41 5.42
CA ALA A 153 15.39 -1.95 4.59
C ALA A 153 16.55 -1.38 5.44
N LEU A 154 16.24 -0.71 6.56
CA LEU A 154 17.28 -0.26 7.50
C LEU A 154 18.02 -1.44 8.13
N GLN A 155 17.30 -2.50 8.51
CA GLN A 155 17.91 -3.74 9.00
C GLN A 155 18.77 -4.42 7.92
N MET A 156 18.32 -4.44 6.66
CA MET A 156 19.13 -4.95 5.54
C MET A 156 20.40 -4.12 5.34
N ALA A 157 20.31 -2.80 5.44
CA ALA A 157 21.47 -1.91 5.36
C ALA A 157 22.43 -2.12 6.55
N ALA A 158 21.90 -2.30 7.77
CA ALA A 158 22.69 -2.61 8.95
C ALA A 158 23.40 -3.97 8.80
N ALA A 159 22.74 -4.99 8.25
CA ALA A 159 23.36 -6.28 7.96
C ALA A 159 24.51 -6.16 6.94
N LYS A 160 24.38 -5.30 5.93
CA LYS A 160 25.45 -5.01 4.96
C LYS A 160 26.64 -4.28 5.62
N ALA A 161 26.35 -3.30 6.48
CA ALA A 161 27.39 -2.44 7.10
C ALA A 161 28.11 -3.11 8.28
N PHE A 162 27.40 -3.86 9.11
CA PHE A 162 27.89 -4.41 10.36
C PHE A 162 27.97 -5.95 10.41
N GLY A 163 27.60 -6.62 9.33
CA GLY A 163 27.50 -8.06 9.25
C GLY A 163 26.10 -8.60 9.58
N PRO A 164 25.73 -9.78 9.06
CA PRO A 164 24.36 -10.33 9.17
C PRO A 164 23.83 -10.49 10.60
N ALA A 165 24.71 -10.82 11.57
CA ALA A 165 24.33 -10.97 12.98
C ALA A 165 23.91 -9.63 13.64
N ASN A 166 24.25 -8.50 13.03
CA ASN A 166 23.98 -7.16 13.53
C ASN A 166 22.87 -6.44 12.75
N ALA A 167 22.00 -7.17 12.06
CA ALA A 167 20.90 -6.62 11.28
C ALA A 167 20.00 -5.66 12.09
N THR A 168 19.80 -5.93 13.38
CA THR A 168 18.94 -5.14 14.27
C THR A 168 19.69 -4.04 15.03
N LYS A 169 20.97 -3.79 14.73
CA LYS A 169 21.81 -2.84 15.48
C LYS A 169 21.23 -1.42 15.55
N LEU A 170 20.55 -0.99 14.49
CA LEU A 170 19.96 0.35 14.43
C LEU A 170 18.50 0.41 14.93
N ASP A 171 17.88 -0.71 15.31
CA ASP A 171 16.47 -0.75 15.73
C ASP A 171 16.20 0.12 16.96
N SER A 172 17.15 0.20 17.91
CA SER A 172 17.03 1.01 19.12
C SER A 172 17.01 2.52 18.85
N LEU A 173 17.51 2.94 17.68
CA LEU A 173 17.51 4.34 17.25
C LEU A 173 16.18 4.72 16.55
N THR A 174 15.35 3.73 16.20
CA THR A 174 14.14 3.99 15.42
C THR A 174 12.96 4.44 16.30
N VAL A 175 12.20 5.41 15.80
CA VAL A 175 10.94 5.88 16.39
C VAL A 175 9.83 5.83 15.37
N SER A 176 8.60 5.44 15.82
CA SER A 176 7.45 5.37 14.94
C SER A 176 6.83 6.74 14.73
N MET A 177 6.81 7.21 13.48
CA MET A 177 6.12 8.44 13.07
C MET A 177 5.50 8.24 11.69
N SER A 178 4.31 8.84 11.45
CA SER A 178 3.76 8.91 10.11
C SER A 178 4.69 9.71 9.19
N PRO A 179 4.73 9.47 7.87
CA PRO A 179 5.60 10.22 6.96
C PRO A 179 5.39 11.75 7.00
N PRO A 180 4.15 12.30 7.12
CA PRO A 180 3.95 13.72 7.35
C PRO A 180 4.60 14.23 8.64
N ASP A 181 4.35 13.55 9.78
CA ASP A 181 4.87 13.95 11.09
C ASP A 181 6.39 13.89 11.14
N ALA A 182 6.98 12.80 10.61
CA ALA A 182 8.43 12.63 10.48
C ALA A 182 9.07 13.75 9.64
N THR A 183 8.37 14.21 8.60
CA THR A 183 8.85 15.33 7.78
C THR A 183 8.82 16.65 8.56
N ILE A 184 7.73 16.93 9.28
CA ILE A 184 7.64 18.12 10.14
C ILE A 184 8.74 18.09 11.21
N ALA A 185 8.90 16.96 11.90
CA ALA A 185 9.92 16.80 12.94
C ALA A 185 11.35 17.01 12.41
N LEU A 186 11.67 16.41 11.25
CA LEU A 186 13.00 16.56 10.63
C LEU A 186 13.24 18.00 10.17
N LEU A 187 12.26 18.65 9.53
CA LEU A 187 12.38 20.01 9.00
C LEU A 187 12.39 21.08 10.09
N SER A 188 11.70 20.89 11.19
CA SER A 188 11.65 21.85 12.31
C SER A 188 13.02 22.02 12.97
N GLY A 189 13.81 20.97 13.00
CA GLY A 189 15.10 20.97 13.70
C GLY A 189 14.98 21.01 15.21
N ALA A 190 13.82 20.68 15.79
CA ALA A 190 13.56 20.72 17.22
C ALA A 190 14.25 19.57 18.02
N GLY A 191 14.99 18.68 17.35
CA GLY A 191 15.76 17.62 17.99
C GLY A 191 14.99 16.32 18.27
N GLU A 192 13.73 16.21 17.86
CA GLU A 192 12.93 14.98 18.03
C GLU A 192 13.47 13.83 17.19
N VAL A 193 13.91 14.11 15.96
CA VAL A 193 14.57 13.17 15.06
C VAL A 193 15.70 13.82 14.29
N ASP A 194 16.73 13.02 14.01
CA ASP A 194 17.93 13.41 13.25
C ASP A 194 17.86 12.98 11.80
N ALA A 195 17.09 11.92 11.54
CA ALA A 195 16.88 11.34 10.23
C ALA A 195 15.46 10.79 10.09
N ALA A 196 14.97 10.71 8.85
CA ALA A 196 13.69 10.10 8.52
C ALA A 196 13.84 9.17 7.31
N PHE A 197 13.47 7.90 7.47
CA PHE A 197 13.36 6.96 6.37
C PHE A 197 11.96 7.09 5.81
N SER A 198 11.82 7.97 4.83
CA SER A 198 10.54 8.49 4.37
C SER A 198 10.13 7.90 3.01
N VAL A 199 9.08 8.45 2.42
CA VAL A 199 8.45 8.00 1.18
C VAL A 199 8.07 9.22 0.31
N PRO A 200 7.86 9.05 -1.01
CA PRO A 200 7.31 10.13 -1.83
C PRO A 200 5.90 10.59 -1.38
N PRO A 201 5.63 11.91 -1.38
CA PRO A 201 6.49 13.02 -1.77
C PRO A 201 7.33 13.57 -0.61
N PHE A 202 7.17 13.06 0.60
CA PHE A 202 7.74 13.60 1.84
C PHE A 202 9.28 13.60 1.80
N GLN A 203 9.90 12.54 1.30
CA GLN A 203 11.35 12.47 1.16
C GLN A 203 11.90 13.55 0.22
N GLN A 204 11.20 13.91 -0.85
CA GLN A 204 11.59 14.99 -1.75
C GLN A 204 11.39 16.35 -1.09
N GLN A 205 10.29 16.54 -0.33
CA GLN A 205 10.07 17.76 0.46
C GLN A 205 11.20 17.98 1.48
N GLN A 206 11.67 16.92 2.12
CA GLN A 206 12.80 16.99 3.04
C GLN A 206 14.06 17.51 2.34
N LEU A 207 14.34 17.01 1.13
CA LEU A 207 15.53 17.36 0.35
C LEU A 207 15.50 18.78 -0.22
N GLU A 208 14.34 19.46 -0.25
CA GLU A 208 14.28 20.87 -0.61
C GLU A 208 14.88 21.80 0.45
N LYS A 209 15.01 21.31 1.69
CA LYS A 209 15.64 22.09 2.76
C LYS A 209 17.17 21.99 2.70
N PRO A 210 17.90 23.12 2.58
CA PRO A 210 19.35 23.12 2.63
C PRO A 210 19.88 22.41 3.91
N GLY A 211 20.93 21.61 3.74
CA GLY A 211 21.55 20.85 4.82
C GLY A 211 20.95 19.46 5.05
N ILE A 212 19.80 19.14 4.44
CA ILE A 212 19.29 17.76 4.46
C ILE A 212 19.82 17.02 3.23
N HIS A 213 20.29 15.79 3.46
CA HIS A 213 20.82 14.93 2.40
C HIS A 213 20.43 13.47 2.60
N THR A 214 20.52 12.68 1.55
CA THR A 214 20.22 11.24 1.57
C THR A 214 21.42 10.45 2.05
N VAL A 215 21.19 9.57 3.03
CA VAL A 215 22.16 8.60 3.56
C VAL A 215 22.00 7.24 2.89
N LEU A 216 20.76 6.87 2.54
CA LEU A 216 20.44 5.56 1.98
C LEU A 216 19.30 5.66 1.00
N ASN A 217 19.48 5.06 -0.18
CA ASN A 217 18.43 4.77 -1.14
C ASN A 217 18.08 3.28 -1.06
N SER A 218 16.80 2.94 -0.94
CA SER A 218 16.37 1.55 -0.81
C SER A 218 16.78 0.66 -2.00
N TYR A 219 16.94 1.24 -3.19
CA TYR A 219 17.41 0.50 -4.37
C TYR A 219 18.86 0.00 -4.22
N ASP A 220 19.72 0.73 -3.48
CA ASP A 220 21.09 0.29 -3.19
C ASP A 220 21.13 -0.89 -2.20
N VAL A 221 20.13 -0.94 -1.30
CA VAL A 221 19.96 -2.06 -0.36
C VAL A 221 19.43 -3.29 -1.07
N MET A 222 18.51 -3.06 -2.01
CA MET A 222 17.81 -4.12 -2.73
C MET A 222 18.55 -4.57 -4.01
N ASP A 223 19.72 -3.98 -4.31
CA ASP A 223 20.50 -4.20 -5.54
C ASP A 223 19.65 -3.97 -6.80
N GLY A 224 18.77 -2.96 -6.75
CA GLY A 224 17.92 -2.53 -7.86
C GLY A 224 16.48 -2.23 -7.48
N PRO A 225 15.66 -2.02 -8.50
CA PRO A 225 14.23 -1.75 -8.32
C PRO A 225 13.51 -2.85 -7.56
N HIS A 226 12.53 -2.45 -6.75
CA HIS A 226 11.67 -3.36 -6.00
C HIS A 226 10.26 -2.77 -5.85
N SER A 227 9.26 -3.63 -5.65
CA SER A 227 7.92 -3.17 -5.31
C SER A 227 7.93 -2.39 -3.99
N PHE A 228 7.49 -1.14 -4.06
CA PHE A 228 7.32 -0.28 -2.89
C PHE A 228 5.94 -0.51 -2.26
N THR A 229 4.87 -0.38 -3.05
CA THR A 229 3.51 -0.67 -2.63
C THR A 229 2.96 -1.87 -3.37
N VAL A 230 2.26 -2.71 -2.59
CA VAL A 230 1.49 -3.86 -3.08
C VAL A 230 0.10 -3.80 -2.47
N ALA A 231 -0.92 -4.28 -3.18
CA ALA A 231 -2.28 -4.45 -2.69
C ALA A 231 -2.54 -5.91 -2.37
N TRP A 232 -3.33 -6.18 -1.32
CA TRP A 232 -3.68 -7.54 -0.90
C TRP A 232 -5.10 -7.63 -0.34
N THR A 233 -5.63 -8.85 -0.33
CA THR A 233 -6.92 -9.18 0.28
C THR A 233 -6.93 -10.61 0.79
N SER A 234 -8.01 -11.03 1.44
CA SER A 234 -8.18 -12.44 1.86
C SER A 234 -8.70 -13.30 0.71
N ALA A 235 -8.35 -14.60 0.72
CA ALA A 235 -8.93 -15.59 -0.18
C ALA A 235 -10.45 -15.64 -0.06
N ARG A 236 -10.97 -15.53 1.17
CA ARG A 236 -12.41 -15.44 1.43
C ARG A 236 -13.09 -14.31 0.67
N PHE A 237 -12.53 -13.08 0.72
CA PHE A 237 -13.13 -11.94 -0.01
C PHE A 237 -13.18 -12.21 -1.51
N ARG A 238 -12.07 -12.69 -2.08
CA ARG A 238 -11.97 -13.03 -3.51
C ARG A 238 -12.99 -14.10 -3.93
N GLU A 239 -13.15 -15.15 -3.12
CA GLU A 239 -14.06 -16.27 -3.40
C GLU A 239 -15.53 -15.91 -3.23
N GLN A 240 -15.86 -15.12 -2.20
CA GLN A 240 -17.23 -14.70 -1.92
C GLN A 240 -17.70 -13.56 -2.83
N ASN A 241 -16.78 -12.78 -3.41
CA ASN A 241 -17.08 -11.61 -4.24
C ASN A 241 -16.37 -11.65 -5.60
N PRO A 242 -16.52 -12.72 -6.40
CA PRO A 242 -15.72 -12.92 -7.61
C PRO A 242 -15.93 -11.84 -8.68
N VAL A 243 -17.14 -11.28 -8.79
CA VAL A 243 -17.42 -10.19 -9.73
C VAL A 243 -16.76 -8.91 -9.29
N LEU A 244 -16.87 -8.57 -7.99
CA LEU A 244 -16.28 -7.38 -7.41
C LEU A 244 -14.75 -7.45 -7.43
N TYR A 245 -14.17 -8.62 -7.17
CA TYR A 245 -12.72 -8.84 -7.28
C TYR A 245 -12.21 -8.63 -8.72
N ARG A 246 -12.95 -9.12 -9.74
CA ARG A 246 -12.61 -8.85 -11.15
C ARG A 246 -12.71 -7.36 -11.49
N ALA A 247 -13.75 -6.68 -10.97
CA ALA A 247 -13.90 -5.24 -11.14
C ALA A 247 -12.73 -4.47 -10.51
N LEU A 248 -12.28 -4.87 -9.31
CA LEU A 248 -11.12 -4.32 -8.64
C LEU A 248 -9.84 -4.47 -9.48
N LEU A 249 -9.57 -5.68 -10.01
CA LEU A 249 -8.40 -5.92 -10.87
C LEU A 249 -8.46 -5.06 -12.15
N ALA A 250 -9.60 -4.98 -12.81
CA ALA A 250 -9.78 -4.16 -14.00
C ALA A 250 -9.57 -2.67 -13.68
N ALA A 251 -10.08 -2.21 -12.55
CA ALA A 251 -9.88 -0.84 -12.07
C ALA A 251 -8.40 -0.54 -11.77
N MET A 252 -7.66 -1.47 -11.16
CA MET A 252 -6.22 -1.32 -10.92
C MET A 252 -5.42 -1.28 -12.23
N THR A 253 -5.79 -2.09 -13.21
CA THR A 253 -5.19 -2.09 -14.55
C THR A 253 -5.40 -0.75 -15.23
N GLU A 254 -6.66 -0.29 -15.33
CA GLU A 254 -6.98 1.00 -15.96
C GLU A 254 -6.33 2.19 -15.24
N ALA A 255 -6.30 2.16 -13.90
CA ALA A 255 -5.62 3.20 -13.13
C ALA A 255 -4.11 3.24 -13.41
N THR A 256 -3.46 2.07 -13.51
CA THR A 256 -2.04 1.96 -13.85
C THR A 256 -1.76 2.49 -15.24
N GLU A 257 -2.58 2.15 -16.22
CA GLU A 257 -2.49 2.67 -17.59
C GLU A 257 -2.71 4.19 -17.64
N THR A 258 -3.69 4.69 -16.88
CA THR A 258 -4.02 6.12 -16.79
C THR A 258 -2.83 6.91 -16.24
N VAL A 259 -2.22 6.45 -15.13
CA VAL A 259 -1.02 7.08 -14.58
C VAL A 259 0.14 7.07 -15.57
N ASN A 260 0.39 5.95 -16.25
CA ASN A 260 1.50 5.84 -17.21
C ASN A 260 1.27 6.66 -18.49
N ARG A 261 0.03 6.84 -18.92
CA ARG A 261 -0.33 7.61 -20.10
C ARG A 261 -0.10 9.12 -19.90
N ASP A 262 -0.45 9.64 -18.71
CA ASP A 262 -0.29 11.07 -18.40
C ASP A 262 0.04 11.25 -16.91
N ARG A 263 1.34 11.23 -16.61
CA ARG A 263 1.85 11.36 -15.24
C ARG A 263 1.58 12.74 -14.63
N ARG A 264 1.57 13.78 -15.47
CA ARG A 264 1.27 15.14 -15.02
C ARG A 264 -0.20 15.31 -14.63
N ALA A 265 -1.12 14.74 -15.41
CA ALA A 265 -2.54 14.71 -15.04
C ALA A 265 -2.77 13.90 -13.75
N ALA A 266 -2.08 12.75 -13.59
CA ALA A 266 -2.13 11.97 -12.38
C ALA A 266 -1.56 12.72 -11.16
N ALA A 267 -0.50 13.52 -11.34
CA ALA A 267 0.03 14.40 -10.30
C ALA A 267 -0.99 15.48 -9.88
N ALA A 268 -1.66 16.11 -10.84
CA ALA A 268 -2.72 17.10 -10.56
C ALA A 268 -3.90 16.46 -9.81
N LEU A 269 -4.31 15.25 -10.20
CA LEU A 269 -5.35 14.48 -9.53
C LEU A 269 -4.95 14.19 -8.07
N TRP A 270 -3.72 13.72 -7.84
CA TRP A 270 -3.23 13.44 -6.49
C TRP A 270 -3.25 14.69 -5.59
N ILE A 271 -2.89 15.87 -6.13
CA ILE A 271 -2.94 17.14 -5.40
C ILE A 271 -4.38 17.45 -4.97
N ALA A 272 -5.33 17.31 -5.90
CA ALA A 272 -6.75 17.56 -5.62
C ALA A 272 -7.32 16.60 -4.58
N ASP A 273 -7.07 15.31 -4.73
CA ASP A 273 -7.58 14.23 -3.85
C ASP A 273 -6.97 14.30 -2.44
N SER A 274 -5.65 14.54 -2.35
CA SER A 274 -4.94 14.67 -1.07
C SER A 274 -5.05 16.04 -0.43
N GLN A 275 -5.70 17.02 -1.08
CA GLN A 275 -5.76 18.42 -0.69
C GLN A 275 -4.36 19.01 -0.43
N SER A 276 -3.38 18.56 -1.18
CA SER A 276 -1.98 18.95 -1.03
C SER A 276 -1.77 20.41 -1.47
N LYS A 277 -0.90 21.12 -0.76
CA LYS A 277 -0.47 22.48 -1.13
C LYS A 277 0.80 22.50 -1.97
N LEU A 278 1.30 21.34 -2.37
CA LEU A 278 2.51 21.22 -3.19
C LEU A 278 2.26 21.74 -4.60
N ALA A 279 3.26 22.39 -5.17
CA ALA A 279 3.20 22.86 -6.56
C ALA A 279 3.12 21.67 -7.53
N LEU A 280 2.33 21.82 -8.61
CA LEU A 280 2.15 20.76 -9.60
C LEU A 280 3.48 20.30 -10.20
N ASP A 281 4.38 21.22 -10.51
CA ASP A 281 5.69 20.88 -11.10
C ASP A 281 6.57 20.08 -10.15
N PHE A 282 6.45 20.29 -8.84
CA PHE A 282 7.12 19.47 -7.83
C PHE A 282 6.54 18.05 -7.81
N VAL A 283 5.22 17.94 -7.74
CA VAL A 283 4.53 16.63 -7.68
C VAL A 283 4.75 15.84 -8.98
N ASP A 284 4.70 16.52 -10.14
CA ASP A 284 4.99 15.90 -11.43
C ASP A 284 6.43 15.35 -11.50
N LYS A 285 7.43 16.08 -11.01
CA LYS A 285 8.82 15.58 -10.91
C LYS A 285 8.91 14.31 -10.03
N VAL A 286 8.13 14.24 -8.95
CA VAL A 286 8.09 13.06 -8.08
C VAL A 286 7.44 11.88 -8.79
N VAL A 287 6.27 12.06 -9.43
CA VAL A 287 5.52 11.03 -10.16
C VAL A 287 6.30 10.52 -11.38
N SER A 288 7.05 11.43 -12.02
CA SER A 288 7.79 11.17 -13.27
C SER A 288 9.26 10.83 -13.05
N GLY A 289 9.70 10.70 -11.80
CA GLY A 289 11.10 10.43 -11.46
C GLY A 289 11.67 9.21 -12.21
N PRO A 290 12.97 9.24 -12.58
CA PRO A 290 13.58 8.20 -13.43
C PRO A 290 13.60 6.82 -12.79
N GLN A 291 13.53 6.73 -11.47
CA GLN A 291 13.48 5.49 -10.71
C GLN A 291 12.03 5.08 -10.36
N VAL A 292 11.02 5.81 -10.82
CA VAL A 292 9.61 5.55 -10.52
C VAL A 292 8.96 4.76 -11.63
N ARG A 293 8.38 3.63 -11.28
CA ARG A 293 7.58 2.79 -12.18
C ARG A 293 6.21 2.52 -11.57
N TRP A 294 5.18 2.81 -12.34
CA TRP A 294 3.81 2.48 -12.00
C TRP A 294 3.49 1.16 -12.68
N THR A 295 3.45 0.08 -11.90
CA THR A 295 3.40 -1.28 -12.45
C THR A 295 2.67 -2.22 -11.51
N MET A 296 1.94 -3.16 -12.09
CA MET A 296 1.30 -4.25 -11.36
C MET A 296 2.22 -5.47 -11.15
N VAL A 297 3.42 -5.45 -11.76
CA VAL A 297 4.41 -6.54 -11.65
C VAL A 297 5.03 -6.53 -10.26
N PRO A 298 4.97 -7.64 -9.49
CA PRO A 298 5.72 -7.77 -8.23
C PRO A 298 7.23 -7.88 -8.52
N GLU A 299 8.00 -6.86 -8.14
CA GLU A 299 9.43 -6.78 -8.43
C GLU A 299 10.25 -6.98 -7.16
N ASN A 300 11.21 -7.91 -7.20
CA ASN A 300 12.22 -8.16 -6.17
C ASN A 300 11.64 -8.39 -4.74
N THR A 301 10.42 -8.93 -4.67
CA THR A 301 9.69 -9.12 -3.39
C THR A 301 10.25 -10.28 -2.58
N MET A 302 10.83 -11.29 -3.24
CA MET A 302 11.46 -12.44 -2.59
C MET A 302 12.68 -12.08 -1.75
N LYS A 303 13.36 -10.97 -2.07
CA LYS A 303 14.51 -10.51 -1.29
C LYS A 303 14.10 -10.10 0.13
N PHE A 304 12.96 -9.42 0.27
CA PHE A 304 12.37 -9.15 1.59
C PHE A 304 12.00 -10.45 2.31
N ALA A 305 11.35 -11.40 1.63
CA ALA A 305 10.93 -12.66 2.25
C ALA A 305 12.11 -13.46 2.80
N ARG A 306 13.20 -13.57 2.02
CA ARG A 306 14.42 -14.26 2.44
C ARG A 306 15.09 -13.57 3.62
N PHE A 307 15.22 -12.24 3.58
CA PHE A 307 15.79 -11.48 4.67
C PHE A 307 14.95 -11.61 5.96
N MET A 308 13.64 -11.49 5.86
CA MET A 308 12.75 -11.63 7.00
C MET A 308 12.77 -13.04 7.62
N GLN A 309 13.03 -14.07 6.81
CA GLN A 309 13.29 -15.41 7.32
C GLN A 309 14.63 -15.48 8.07
N THR A 310 15.70 -14.94 7.50
CA THR A 310 17.03 -14.94 8.12
C THR A 310 17.02 -14.24 9.49
N THR A 311 16.23 -13.18 9.64
CA THR A 311 16.08 -12.45 10.92
C THR A 311 15.07 -13.08 11.88
N GLY A 312 14.42 -14.20 11.50
CA GLY A 312 13.42 -14.88 12.30
C GLY A 312 12.04 -14.20 12.33
N MET A 313 11.83 -13.15 11.54
CA MET A 313 10.54 -12.46 11.43
C MET A 313 9.51 -13.34 10.71
N LEU A 314 9.95 -14.13 9.75
CA LEU A 314 9.18 -15.21 9.14
C LEU A 314 9.75 -16.55 9.59
N LYS A 315 8.88 -17.47 10.04
CA LYS A 315 9.29 -18.83 10.42
C LYS A 315 9.82 -19.64 9.23
N SER A 316 9.25 -19.40 8.04
CA SER A 316 9.67 -20.00 6.78
C SER A 316 9.47 -18.99 5.65
N ALA A 317 10.42 -18.98 4.68
CA ALA A 317 10.22 -18.20 3.46
C ALA A 317 9.24 -18.92 2.51
N PRO A 318 8.52 -18.17 1.66
CA PRO A 318 7.85 -18.76 0.51
C PRO A 318 8.86 -19.39 -0.45
N ALA A 319 8.47 -20.41 -1.21
CA ALA A 319 9.32 -20.99 -2.24
C ALA A 319 9.49 -20.05 -3.43
N SER A 320 8.41 -19.32 -3.75
CA SER A 320 8.40 -18.34 -4.82
C SER A 320 7.46 -17.18 -4.49
N TRP A 321 7.52 -16.08 -5.26
CA TRP A 321 6.62 -14.95 -5.08
C TRP A 321 5.16 -15.31 -5.39
N GLN A 322 4.90 -16.32 -6.25
CA GLN A 322 3.56 -16.82 -6.55
C GLN A 322 2.84 -17.39 -5.33
N ASP A 323 3.57 -17.85 -4.31
CA ASP A 323 2.96 -18.41 -3.10
C ASP A 323 2.10 -17.39 -2.34
N TYR A 324 2.47 -16.11 -2.41
CA TYR A 324 1.80 -15.04 -1.68
C TYR A 324 1.15 -13.97 -2.58
N PHE A 325 1.01 -14.24 -3.88
CA PHE A 325 0.15 -13.48 -4.80
C PHE A 325 -0.92 -14.38 -5.40
N PHE A 326 -2.06 -13.82 -5.73
CA PHE A 326 -3.12 -14.54 -6.44
C PHE A 326 -2.72 -14.85 -7.88
N PRO A 327 -3.26 -15.95 -8.48
CA PRO A 327 -2.84 -16.42 -9.81
C PRO A 327 -3.03 -15.40 -10.95
N GLU A 328 -3.95 -14.45 -10.79
CA GLU A 328 -4.29 -13.46 -11.81
C GLU A 328 -3.09 -12.60 -12.25
N VAL A 329 -2.09 -12.45 -11.39
CA VAL A 329 -0.89 -11.65 -11.71
C VAL A 329 0.34 -12.51 -12.03
N HIS A 330 0.25 -13.83 -11.95
CA HIS A 330 1.40 -14.70 -12.20
C HIS A 330 1.94 -14.58 -13.62
N ALA A 331 1.08 -14.30 -14.61
CA ALA A 331 1.45 -14.10 -16.00
C ALA A 331 2.23 -12.80 -16.27
N LEU A 332 2.22 -11.84 -15.33
CA LEU A 332 2.93 -10.56 -15.49
C LEU A 332 4.46 -10.71 -15.31
N GLY A 333 4.93 -11.88 -14.88
CA GLY A 333 6.29 -12.04 -14.38
C GLY A 333 6.43 -11.46 -12.98
N GLY A 334 7.60 -11.55 -12.39
CA GLY A 334 7.85 -11.04 -11.04
C GLY A 334 9.01 -11.76 -10.34
N GLY A 335 9.32 -11.39 -9.07
CA GLY A 335 10.41 -12.05 -8.35
C GLY A 335 10.80 -11.43 -7.01
#